data_e810664b17e1ba0917137fcdfdf1bc15
#
_entry.id   e810664b17e1ba0917137fcdfdf1bc15
#
_cell.length_a   1.000
_cell.length_b   1.000
_cell.length_c   1.000
_cell.angle_alpha   90.00
_cell.angle_beta   90.00
_cell.angle_gamma   90.00
#
_symmetry.space_group_name_H-M   'P 1'
#
loop_
_entity.id
_entity.type
_entity.pdbx_description
1 polymer ?
#
loop_
_entity_poly.entity_id
_entity_poly.type
_entity_poly.pdbx_seq_one_letter_code
_entity_poly.pdbx_strand_id
1 'polypeptide(L)'
;MKQFSLLLLAAIFILSCKNKNQITHTEKNADGTTTTTSVDVASLTSNTEDMAKKMETLKKMKPLTLDQLKALLPAEINGIQRSSFNANSTMGFSVAEGEYKKDDNTELKLVIYDCAGEAGSAMYGMTYWTKMNMQSESSDGYVKTVDLNGDKAVESYQKRNNESSLTYVGDERLLVVITGRNMDVNAVKQAAQSLQLKTL
;
A
#
# COMPACT_ATOMS: atom_id res chain seq x y z
N MET A 1 -19.43 -44.33 -21.28
CA MET A 1 -18.05 -43.85 -21.43
C MET A 1 -18.14 -42.38 -21.78
N LYS A 2 -17.94 -41.46 -20.79
CA LYS A 2 -17.97 -40.02 -21.01
C LYS A 2 -16.53 -39.57 -21.24
N GLN A 3 -16.26 -39.08 -22.45
CA GLN A 3 -14.96 -38.49 -22.80
C GLN A 3 -14.82 -37.17 -22.07
N PHE A 4 -13.83 -37.07 -21.17
CA PHE A 4 -13.34 -35.81 -20.61
C PHE A 4 -12.48 -35.14 -21.67
N SER A 5 -13.01 -34.10 -22.28
CA SER A 5 -12.26 -33.20 -23.16
C SER A 5 -11.39 -32.30 -22.32
N LEU A 6 -10.08 -32.56 -22.30
CA LEU A 6 -9.07 -31.76 -21.64
C LEU A 6 -8.83 -30.51 -22.50
N LEU A 7 -9.47 -29.37 -22.15
CA LEU A 7 -9.21 -28.11 -22.76
C LEU A 7 -7.85 -27.60 -22.24
N LEU A 8 -6.84 -27.75 -23.11
CA LEU A 8 -5.51 -27.17 -22.92
C LEU A 8 -5.61 -25.66 -23.09
N LEU A 9 -5.60 -24.91 -21.97
CA LEU A 9 -5.53 -23.46 -21.99
C LEU A 9 -4.12 -23.07 -22.45
N ALA A 10 -4.00 -22.60 -23.68
CA ALA A 10 -2.76 -22.03 -24.20
C ALA A 10 -2.58 -20.62 -23.59
N ALA A 11 -1.77 -20.52 -22.56
CA ALA A 11 -1.28 -19.22 -22.07
C ALA A 11 -0.33 -18.64 -23.12
N ILE A 12 -0.77 -17.62 -23.83
CA ILE A 12 0.07 -16.88 -24.79
C ILE A 12 0.92 -15.91 -23.97
N PHE A 13 2.18 -16.28 -23.73
CA PHE A 13 3.19 -15.41 -23.13
C PHE A 13 3.70 -14.43 -24.18
N ILE A 14 3.30 -13.18 -24.10
CA ILE A 14 3.91 -12.11 -24.89
C ILE A 14 4.92 -11.39 -23.99
N LEU A 15 6.20 -11.77 -24.06
CA LEU A 15 7.29 -11.01 -23.49
C LEU A 15 7.60 -9.83 -24.43
N SER A 16 7.14 -8.64 -24.11
CA SER A 16 7.53 -7.42 -24.82
C SER A 16 8.60 -6.69 -24.00
N CYS A 17 9.86 -6.84 -24.37
CA CYS A 17 10.96 -6.06 -23.81
C CYS A 17 11.02 -4.69 -24.53
N LYS A 18 10.29 -3.68 -24.04
CA LYS A 18 10.41 -2.30 -24.52
C LYS A 18 11.51 -1.50 -23.82
N ASN A 19 11.98 -1.93 -22.65
CA ASN A 19 13.11 -1.35 -21.93
C ASN A 19 13.94 -2.47 -21.31
N LYS A 20 15.28 -2.37 -21.33
CA LYS A 20 16.19 -3.41 -20.81
C LYS A 20 16.02 -3.70 -19.32
N ASN A 21 15.29 -2.87 -18.58
CA ASN A 21 15.11 -2.95 -17.12
C ASN A 21 13.66 -3.20 -16.70
N GLN A 22 12.74 -3.47 -17.62
CA GLN A 22 11.33 -3.67 -17.28
C GLN A 22 10.85 -5.05 -17.74
N ILE A 23 10.30 -5.82 -16.81
CA ILE A 23 9.58 -7.07 -17.11
C ILE A 23 8.10 -6.74 -17.12
N THR A 24 7.45 -7.00 -18.26
CA THR A 24 5.99 -6.88 -18.41
C THR A 24 5.40 -8.27 -18.62
N HIS A 25 4.44 -8.63 -17.81
CA HIS A 25 3.67 -9.85 -17.92
C HIS A 25 2.20 -9.51 -18.17
N THR A 26 1.60 -10.16 -19.17
CA THR A 26 0.17 -9.99 -19.49
C THR A 26 -0.49 -11.35 -19.44
N GLU A 27 -1.52 -11.46 -18.61
CA GLU A 27 -2.31 -12.68 -18.43
C GLU A 27 -3.77 -12.41 -18.80
N LYS A 28 -4.38 -13.36 -19.52
CA LYS A 28 -5.81 -13.32 -19.80
C LYS A 28 -6.51 -14.27 -18.83
N ASN A 29 -7.35 -13.73 -17.99
CA ASN A 29 -8.10 -14.47 -17.00
C ASN A 29 -9.22 -15.33 -17.64
N ALA A 30 -9.70 -16.33 -16.91
CA ALA A 30 -10.76 -17.24 -17.39
C ALA A 30 -12.10 -16.53 -17.66
N ASP A 31 -12.34 -15.38 -17.03
CA ASP A 31 -13.51 -14.50 -17.22
C ASP A 31 -13.39 -13.56 -18.43
N GLY A 32 -12.30 -13.66 -19.20
CA GLY A 32 -12.04 -12.84 -20.38
C GLY A 32 -11.35 -11.50 -20.08
N THR A 33 -11.10 -11.18 -18.82
CA THR A 33 -10.35 -9.98 -18.43
C THR A 33 -8.86 -10.14 -18.69
N THR A 34 -8.15 -9.02 -18.81
CA THR A 34 -6.69 -9.03 -19.03
C THR A 34 -6.03 -8.28 -17.88
N THR A 35 -5.04 -8.91 -17.25
CA THR A 35 -4.18 -8.29 -16.24
C THR A 35 -2.80 -8.07 -16.84
N THR A 36 -2.32 -6.82 -16.82
CA THR A 36 -0.96 -6.48 -17.24
C THR A 36 -0.18 -5.99 -16.03
N THR A 37 0.94 -6.65 -15.74
CA THR A 37 1.84 -6.29 -14.63
C THR A 37 3.20 -5.92 -15.20
N SER A 38 3.74 -4.77 -14.82
CA SER A 38 5.08 -4.30 -15.20
C SER A 38 5.90 -4.01 -13.95
N VAL A 39 7.14 -4.54 -13.90
CA VAL A 39 8.08 -4.35 -12.79
C VAL A 39 9.43 -3.89 -13.33
N ASP A 40 10.01 -2.86 -12.73
CA ASP A 40 11.36 -2.39 -13.03
C ASP A 40 12.39 -3.19 -12.23
N VAL A 41 13.20 -3.99 -12.94
CA VAL A 41 14.20 -4.89 -12.33
C VAL A 41 15.42 -4.13 -11.80
N ALA A 42 15.76 -2.98 -12.36
CA ALA A 42 16.91 -2.19 -11.89
C ALA A 42 16.68 -1.62 -10.48
N SER A 43 15.43 -1.39 -10.12
CA SER A 43 15.06 -0.96 -8.76
C SER A 43 15.14 -2.09 -7.71
N LEU A 44 15.23 -3.35 -8.13
CA LEU A 44 15.25 -4.50 -7.22
C LEU A 44 16.59 -4.66 -6.49
N THR A 45 17.71 -4.42 -7.19
CA THR A 45 19.05 -4.72 -6.65
C THR A 45 19.61 -3.61 -5.76
N SER A 46 19.36 -2.35 -6.07
CA SER A 46 19.91 -1.20 -5.32
C SER A 46 19.24 -0.99 -3.94
N ASN A 47 18.02 -1.47 -3.76
CA ASN A 47 17.24 -1.20 -2.56
C ASN A 47 17.36 -2.27 -1.46
N THR A 48 17.91 -3.46 -1.74
CA THR A 48 17.98 -4.57 -0.77
C THR A 48 18.94 -4.31 0.38
N GLU A 49 20.11 -3.75 0.11
CA GLU A 49 21.08 -3.43 1.17
C GLU A 49 20.61 -2.30 2.07
N ASP A 50 20.02 -1.26 1.48
CA ASP A 50 19.47 -0.14 2.24
C ASP A 50 18.26 -0.56 3.08
N MET A 51 17.43 -1.45 2.55
CA MET A 51 16.34 -2.07 3.29
C MET A 51 16.86 -2.85 4.51
N ALA A 52 17.86 -3.70 4.33
CA ALA A 52 18.44 -4.48 5.42
C ALA A 52 19.03 -3.60 6.53
N LYS A 53 19.79 -2.55 6.16
CA LYS A 53 20.30 -1.55 7.10
C LYS A 53 19.19 -0.84 7.86
N LYS A 54 18.12 -0.45 7.15
CA LYS A 54 16.98 0.22 7.76
C LYS A 54 16.23 -0.69 8.74
N MET A 55 16.02 -1.96 8.38
CA MET A 55 15.42 -2.96 9.28
C MET A 55 16.25 -3.13 10.56
N GLU A 56 17.59 -3.23 10.45
CA GLU A 56 18.47 -3.34 11.61
C GLU A 56 18.41 -2.08 12.51
N THR A 57 18.24 -0.90 11.91
CA THR A 57 18.06 0.34 12.66
C THR A 57 16.72 0.33 13.38
N LEU A 58 15.63 0.02 12.67
CA LEU A 58 14.27 -0.03 13.22
C LEU A 58 14.14 -1.08 14.33
N LYS A 59 14.79 -2.23 14.19
CA LYS A 59 14.81 -3.30 15.19
C LYS A 59 15.32 -2.83 16.55
N LYS A 60 16.28 -1.89 16.57
CA LYS A 60 16.86 -1.31 17.79
C LYS A 60 16.05 -0.15 18.36
N MET A 61 15.10 0.41 17.59
CA MET A 61 14.26 1.51 18.03
C MET A 61 13.17 1.02 18.97
N LYS A 62 12.84 1.86 19.95
CA LYS A 62 11.70 1.60 20.84
C LYS A 62 10.40 1.86 20.07
N PRO A 63 9.42 0.96 20.12
CA PRO A 63 8.09 1.21 19.59
C PRO A 63 7.40 2.40 20.25
N LEU A 64 6.53 3.07 19.52
CA LEU A 64 5.72 4.18 20.01
C LEU A 64 4.79 3.69 21.14
N THR A 65 4.59 4.56 22.11
CA THR A 65 3.58 4.35 23.16
C THR A 65 2.17 4.51 22.57
N LEU A 66 1.14 4.03 23.29
CA LEU A 66 -0.25 4.20 22.85
C LEU A 66 -0.65 5.66 22.69
N ASP A 67 -0.14 6.56 23.55
CA ASP A 67 -0.44 7.99 23.45
C ASP A 67 0.24 8.63 22.23
N GLN A 68 1.47 8.23 21.91
CA GLN A 68 2.15 8.66 20.69
C GLN A 68 1.44 8.14 19.45
N LEU A 69 0.99 6.88 19.43
CA LEU A 69 0.19 6.32 18.34
C LEU A 69 -1.12 7.08 18.13
N LYS A 70 -1.85 7.39 19.21
CA LYS A 70 -3.08 8.21 19.15
C LYS A 70 -2.82 9.60 18.58
N ALA A 71 -1.69 10.22 18.95
CA ALA A 71 -1.30 11.54 18.47
C ALA A 71 -1.02 11.59 16.96
N LEU A 72 -0.71 10.45 16.32
CA LEU A 72 -0.55 10.35 14.87
C LEU A 72 -1.89 10.43 14.11
N LEU A 73 -3.02 10.24 14.79
CA LEU A 73 -4.34 10.27 14.17
C LEU A 73 -4.95 11.67 14.27
N PRO A 74 -5.05 12.44 13.18
CA PRO A 74 -5.67 13.76 13.19
C PRO A 74 -7.12 13.71 13.70
N ALA A 75 -7.58 14.78 14.33
CA ALA A 75 -9.01 14.91 14.69
C ALA A 75 -9.90 15.06 13.45
N GLU A 76 -9.33 15.58 12.36
CA GLU A 76 -10.01 15.83 11.10
C GLU A 76 -9.05 15.61 9.92
N ILE A 77 -9.55 15.09 8.80
CA ILE A 77 -8.83 14.98 7.51
C ILE A 77 -9.73 15.56 6.41
N ASN A 78 -9.25 16.61 5.71
CA ASN A 78 -9.96 17.24 4.60
C ASN A 78 -11.42 17.64 4.94
N GLY A 79 -11.65 18.17 6.13
CA GLY A 79 -12.99 18.57 6.60
C GLY A 79 -13.85 17.42 7.12
N ILE A 80 -13.35 16.19 7.14
CA ILE A 80 -14.06 15.02 7.67
C ILE A 80 -13.56 14.73 9.07
N GLN A 81 -14.46 14.85 10.07
CA GLN A 81 -14.16 14.58 11.47
C GLN A 81 -13.91 13.08 11.71
N ARG A 82 -12.97 12.77 12.60
CA ARG A 82 -12.73 11.40 13.03
C ARG A 82 -13.93 10.89 13.84
N SER A 83 -14.57 9.83 13.34
CA SER A 83 -15.72 9.20 13.99
C SER A 83 -15.32 8.17 15.04
N SER A 84 -14.24 7.44 14.80
CA SER A 84 -13.70 6.45 15.74
C SER A 84 -12.18 6.35 15.63
N PHE A 85 -11.55 5.77 16.66
CA PHE A 85 -10.14 5.37 16.59
C PHE A 85 -9.86 4.14 17.44
N ASN A 86 -8.81 3.42 17.05
CA ASN A 86 -8.21 2.37 17.83
C ASN A 86 -6.69 2.57 17.83
N ALA A 87 -6.03 2.33 18.97
CA ALA A 87 -4.58 2.26 19.06
C ALA A 87 -4.22 1.10 19.96
N ASN A 88 -3.38 0.21 19.48
CA ASN A 88 -2.94 -0.93 20.27
C ASN A 88 -1.46 -1.26 20.02
N SER A 89 -0.88 -1.97 21.00
CA SER A 89 0.46 -2.52 20.87
C SER A 89 0.39 -3.94 21.43
N THR A 90 0.42 -4.93 20.56
CA THR A 90 0.24 -6.35 20.91
C THR A 90 1.29 -7.18 20.18
N MET A 91 1.95 -8.08 20.91
CA MET A 91 2.97 -9.01 20.37
C MET A 91 4.11 -8.29 19.62
N GLY A 92 4.46 -7.06 20.04
CA GLY A 92 5.51 -6.25 19.40
C GLY A 92 5.06 -5.47 18.16
N PHE A 93 3.79 -5.58 17.75
CA PHE A 93 3.20 -4.75 16.70
C PHE A 93 2.48 -3.57 17.34
N SER A 94 2.76 -2.37 16.85
CA SER A 94 2.13 -1.13 17.28
C SER A 94 1.37 -0.51 16.13
N VAL A 95 0.06 -0.26 16.30
CA VAL A 95 -0.82 0.22 15.26
C VAL A 95 -1.79 1.26 15.78
N ALA A 96 -2.05 2.28 14.97
CA ALA A 96 -3.12 3.25 15.17
C ALA A 96 -4.06 3.22 13.95
N GLU A 97 -5.35 3.27 14.21
CA GLU A 97 -6.40 3.25 13.20
C GLU A 97 -7.40 4.38 13.50
N GLY A 98 -7.76 5.16 12.48
CA GLY A 98 -8.77 6.19 12.55
C GLY A 98 -9.79 6.04 11.43
N GLU A 99 -11.07 6.17 11.76
CA GLU A 99 -12.16 6.23 10.80
C GLU A 99 -12.73 7.65 10.73
N TYR A 100 -12.96 8.12 9.51
CA TYR A 100 -13.46 9.46 9.20
C TYR A 100 -14.67 9.30 8.27
N LYS A 101 -15.88 9.48 8.82
CA LYS A 101 -17.15 9.28 8.10
C LYS A 101 -17.72 10.60 7.67
N LYS A 102 -17.87 10.80 6.36
CA LYS A 102 -18.55 11.95 5.79
C LYS A 102 -20.05 11.75 5.80
N ASP A 103 -20.49 10.54 5.49
CA ASP A 103 -21.88 10.09 5.46
C ASP A 103 -21.91 8.54 5.57
N ASP A 104 -23.09 7.91 5.47
CA ASP A 104 -23.26 6.45 5.60
C ASP A 104 -22.51 5.63 4.54
N ASN A 105 -22.22 6.24 3.39
CA ASN A 105 -21.60 5.56 2.24
C ASN A 105 -20.16 6.00 2.00
N THR A 106 -19.75 7.18 2.47
CA THR A 106 -18.47 7.81 2.19
C THR A 106 -17.61 7.84 3.45
N GLU A 107 -16.52 7.12 3.44
CA GLU A 107 -15.59 7.08 4.57
C GLU A 107 -14.14 7.06 4.13
N LEU A 108 -13.29 7.60 4.99
CA LEU A 108 -11.84 7.49 4.91
C LEU A 108 -11.36 6.70 6.13
N LYS A 109 -10.50 5.72 5.89
CA LYS A 109 -9.83 4.94 6.93
C LYS A 109 -8.34 5.18 6.86
N LEU A 110 -7.74 5.56 7.98
CA LEU A 110 -6.28 5.73 8.14
C LEU A 110 -5.75 4.64 9.07
N VAL A 111 -4.77 3.87 8.60
CA VAL A 111 -4.06 2.89 9.43
C VAL A 111 -2.57 3.21 9.40
N ILE A 112 -1.95 3.30 10.56
CA ILE A 112 -0.54 3.60 10.74
C ILE A 112 0.09 2.49 11.56
N TYR A 113 1.03 1.77 10.98
CA TYR A 113 1.85 0.78 11.69
C TYR A 113 3.20 1.39 12.03
N ASP A 114 3.61 1.26 13.29
CA ASP A 114 4.97 1.59 13.69
C ASP A 114 5.90 0.41 13.38
N CYS A 115 6.86 0.63 12.51
CA CYS A 115 7.83 -0.36 12.09
C CYS A 115 9.05 -0.47 13.02
N ALA A 116 9.02 0.12 14.22
CA ALA A 116 10.06 -0.03 15.23
C ALA A 116 9.93 -1.32 16.04
N GLY A 117 11.05 -1.76 16.63
CA GLY A 117 11.15 -3.02 17.36
C GLY A 117 11.30 -4.24 16.44
N GLU A 118 11.41 -5.42 17.02
CA GLU A 118 11.69 -6.64 16.26
C GLU A 118 10.56 -7.01 15.28
N ALA A 119 9.31 -7.05 15.76
CA ALA A 119 8.16 -7.35 14.93
C ALA A 119 7.87 -6.24 13.91
N GLY A 120 7.97 -4.96 14.31
CA GLY A 120 7.80 -3.82 13.42
C GLY A 120 8.83 -3.77 12.30
N SER A 121 10.10 -4.05 12.60
CA SER A 121 11.16 -4.08 11.59
C SER A 121 10.95 -5.18 10.54
N ALA A 122 10.41 -6.33 10.93
CA ALA A 122 10.02 -7.38 10.00
C ALA A 122 8.88 -6.92 9.07
N MET A 123 7.90 -6.17 9.62
CA MET A 123 6.83 -5.55 8.81
C MET A 123 7.40 -4.53 7.81
N TYR A 124 8.40 -3.72 8.21
CA TYR A 124 9.08 -2.82 7.30
C TYR A 124 9.69 -3.57 6.10
N GLY A 125 10.29 -4.73 6.33
CA GLY A 125 10.80 -5.60 5.26
C GLY A 125 9.72 -5.98 4.24
N MET A 126 8.48 -6.19 4.69
CA MET A 126 7.35 -6.48 3.80
C MET A 126 6.88 -5.25 3.00
N THR A 127 7.33 -4.03 3.34
CA THR A 127 7.00 -2.82 2.56
C THR A 127 7.89 -2.62 1.32
N TYR A 128 8.82 -3.55 1.05
CA TYR A 128 9.77 -3.44 -0.06
C TYR A 128 9.11 -3.12 -1.41
N TRP A 129 7.94 -3.70 -1.66
CA TRP A 129 7.16 -3.48 -2.87
C TRP A 129 6.73 -2.01 -3.07
N THR A 130 6.60 -1.21 -1.98
CA THR A 130 6.26 0.22 -2.10
C THR A 130 7.41 1.04 -2.69
N LYS A 131 8.63 0.53 -2.65
CA LYS A 131 9.82 1.18 -3.23
C LYS A 131 10.06 0.80 -4.70
N MET A 132 9.35 -0.22 -5.20
CA MET A 132 9.46 -0.68 -6.58
C MET A 132 8.60 0.18 -7.49
N ASN A 133 9.02 0.35 -8.75
CA ASN A 133 8.13 0.87 -9.78
C ASN A 133 7.29 -0.30 -10.31
N MET A 134 6.01 -0.27 -10.02
CA MET A 134 5.07 -1.30 -10.44
C MET A 134 3.82 -0.68 -11.04
N GLN A 135 3.24 -1.39 -11.98
CA GLN A 135 1.93 -1.08 -12.53
C GLN A 135 1.23 -2.39 -12.87
N SER A 136 -0.01 -2.52 -12.41
CA SER A 136 -0.90 -3.62 -12.76
C SER A 136 -2.28 -3.04 -13.02
N GLU A 137 -2.93 -3.48 -14.08
CA GLU A 137 -4.27 -3.04 -14.45
C GLU A 137 -5.11 -4.24 -14.89
N SER A 138 -6.38 -4.23 -14.49
CA SER A 138 -7.39 -5.22 -14.86
C SER A 138 -8.73 -4.54 -15.09
N SER A 139 -9.76 -5.32 -15.51
CA SER A 139 -11.14 -4.83 -15.58
C SER A 139 -11.70 -4.36 -14.24
N ASP A 140 -11.18 -4.89 -13.14
CA ASP A 140 -11.67 -4.66 -11.78
C ASP A 140 -10.98 -3.50 -11.07
N GLY A 141 -9.88 -2.97 -11.64
CA GLY A 141 -9.14 -1.87 -11.05
C GLY A 141 -7.67 -1.84 -11.44
N TYR A 142 -6.88 -1.12 -10.67
CA TYR A 142 -5.43 -1.01 -10.90
C TYR A 142 -4.66 -0.87 -9.58
N VAL A 143 -3.35 -1.16 -9.68
CA VAL A 143 -2.33 -0.85 -8.68
C VAL A 143 -1.14 -0.25 -9.41
N LYS A 144 -0.62 0.88 -8.95
CA LYS A 144 0.56 1.52 -9.53
C LYS A 144 1.37 2.29 -8.49
N THR A 145 2.66 2.41 -8.75
CA THR A 145 3.54 3.31 -8.00
C THR A 145 3.33 4.75 -8.48
N VAL A 146 3.23 5.66 -7.52
CA VAL A 146 3.07 7.10 -7.75
C VAL A 146 4.07 7.88 -6.89
N ASP A 147 4.29 9.15 -7.22
CA ASP A 147 4.99 10.10 -6.35
C ASP A 147 4.01 10.71 -5.34
N LEU A 148 4.44 10.79 -4.09
CA LEU A 148 3.76 11.45 -3.00
C LEU A 148 4.77 12.35 -2.26
N ASN A 149 4.80 13.64 -2.60
CA ASN A 149 5.71 14.63 -2.00
C ASN A 149 7.22 14.27 -2.14
N GLY A 150 7.61 13.63 -3.25
CA GLY A 150 8.97 13.20 -3.51
C GLY A 150 9.31 11.78 -3.03
N ASP A 151 8.40 11.13 -2.30
CA ASP A 151 8.52 9.74 -1.89
C ASP A 151 7.64 8.83 -2.77
N LYS A 152 8.00 7.55 -2.85
CA LYS A 152 7.17 6.56 -3.54
C LYS A 152 6.01 6.13 -2.67
N ALA A 153 4.84 6.06 -3.28
CA ALA A 153 3.64 5.48 -2.72
C ALA A 153 3.01 4.49 -3.72
N VAL A 154 2.24 3.55 -3.21
CA VAL A 154 1.44 2.66 -4.05
C VAL A 154 -0.02 3.07 -3.97
N GLU A 155 -0.55 3.43 -5.11
CA GLU A 155 -1.95 3.78 -5.34
C GLU A 155 -2.69 2.57 -5.88
N SER A 156 -3.87 2.28 -5.33
CA SER A 156 -4.76 1.27 -5.89
C SER A 156 -6.20 1.76 -5.97
N TYR A 157 -6.94 1.20 -6.91
CA TYR A 157 -8.38 1.41 -7.05
C TYR A 157 -9.07 0.09 -7.35
N GLN A 158 -10.17 -0.18 -6.67
CA GLN A 158 -11.01 -1.35 -6.85
C GLN A 158 -12.46 -0.94 -7.19
N LYS A 159 -12.90 -1.28 -8.41
CA LYS A 159 -14.25 -0.92 -8.91
C LYS A 159 -15.37 -1.54 -8.09
N ARG A 160 -15.22 -2.81 -7.69
CA ARG A 160 -16.26 -3.56 -6.97
C ARG A 160 -16.75 -2.83 -5.72
N ASN A 161 -15.82 -2.27 -4.95
CA ASN A 161 -16.10 -1.61 -3.67
C ASN A 161 -16.10 -0.09 -3.82
N ASN A 162 -15.80 0.43 -5.03
CA ASN A 162 -15.52 1.85 -5.28
C ASN A 162 -14.52 2.39 -4.24
N GLU A 163 -13.40 1.68 -4.10
CA GLU A 163 -12.41 1.90 -3.07
C GLU A 163 -11.08 2.35 -3.68
N SER A 164 -10.58 3.47 -3.22
CA SER A 164 -9.25 3.99 -3.55
C SER A 164 -8.34 3.86 -2.34
N SER A 165 -7.10 3.44 -2.51
CA SER A 165 -6.15 3.41 -1.40
C SER A 165 -4.78 3.93 -1.80
N LEU A 166 -4.04 4.41 -0.80
CA LEU A 166 -2.65 4.83 -0.90
C LEU A 166 -1.86 4.21 0.24
N THR A 167 -0.74 3.56 -0.10
CA THR A 167 0.17 2.95 0.88
C THR A 167 1.57 3.51 0.68
N TYR A 168 2.19 4.00 1.76
CA TYR A 168 3.54 4.56 1.73
C TYR A 168 4.24 4.44 3.09
N VAL A 169 5.54 4.70 3.11
CA VAL A 169 6.31 4.78 4.35
C VAL A 169 6.55 6.25 4.67
N GLY A 170 5.95 6.72 5.76
CA GLY A 170 6.13 8.08 6.31
C GLY A 170 7.16 8.10 7.42
N ASP A 171 7.85 9.25 7.58
CA ASP A 171 8.87 9.48 8.61
C ASP A 171 9.89 8.33 8.72
N GLU A 172 10.21 7.71 7.57
CA GLU A 172 11.12 6.56 7.45
C GLU A 172 10.84 5.35 8.37
N ARG A 173 9.73 5.36 9.07
CA ARG A 173 9.39 4.43 10.15
C ARG A 173 7.94 3.94 10.12
N LEU A 174 7.02 4.76 9.63
CA LEU A 174 5.59 4.51 9.70
C LEU A 174 5.07 3.94 8.38
N LEU A 175 4.56 2.71 8.39
CA LEU A 175 3.79 2.21 7.25
C LEU A 175 2.38 2.78 7.35
N VAL A 176 2.01 3.59 6.38
CA VAL A 176 0.73 4.29 6.31
C VAL A 176 -0.12 3.68 5.22
N VAL A 177 -1.35 3.35 5.56
CA VAL A 177 -2.39 2.93 4.62
C VAL A 177 -3.59 3.84 4.80
N ILE A 178 -3.96 4.54 3.75
CA ILE A 178 -5.14 5.38 3.73
C ILE A 178 -6.10 4.88 2.65
N THR A 179 -7.33 4.62 3.02
CA THR A 179 -8.34 4.02 2.15
C THR A 179 -9.60 4.88 2.15
N GLY A 180 -10.07 5.25 0.96
CA GLY A 180 -11.32 5.98 0.76
C GLY A 180 -12.35 5.10 0.09
N ARG A 181 -13.50 4.89 0.73
CA ARG A 181 -14.66 4.23 0.13
C ARG A 181 -15.62 5.27 -0.42
N ASN A 182 -16.04 5.11 -1.69
CA ASN A 182 -16.80 6.10 -2.44
C ASN A 182 -16.13 7.49 -2.48
N MET A 183 -14.80 7.49 -2.55
CA MET A 183 -13.98 8.69 -2.65
C MET A 183 -13.10 8.61 -3.89
N ASP A 184 -12.93 9.74 -4.56
CA ASP A 184 -11.99 9.88 -5.65
C ASP A 184 -10.55 9.69 -5.15
N VAL A 185 -9.71 9.08 -5.98
CA VAL A 185 -8.30 8.81 -5.64
C VAL A 185 -7.51 10.08 -5.34
N ASN A 186 -7.83 11.22 -5.97
CA ASN A 186 -7.18 12.49 -5.68
C ASN A 186 -7.55 13.01 -4.28
N ALA A 187 -8.80 12.77 -3.82
CA ALA A 187 -9.19 13.09 -2.45
C ALA A 187 -8.41 12.25 -1.42
N VAL A 188 -8.15 10.97 -1.71
CA VAL A 188 -7.31 10.10 -0.87
C VAL A 188 -5.85 10.57 -0.87
N LYS A 189 -5.32 11.00 -2.02
CA LYS A 189 -3.98 11.61 -2.11
C LYS A 189 -3.86 12.90 -1.31
N GLN A 190 -4.82 13.81 -1.44
CA GLN A 190 -4.86 15.04 -0.67
C GLN A 190 -4.92 14.76 0.83
N ALA A 191 -5.70 13.75 1.24
CA ALA A 191 -5.74 13.30 2.63
C ALA A 191 -4.36 12.82 3.10
N ALA A 192 -3.67 11.98 2.33
CA ALA A 192 -2.32 11.52 2.65
C ALA A 192 -1.30 12.69 2.74
N GLN A 193 -1.39 13.65 1.83
CA GLN A 193 -0.52 14.84 1.81
C GLN A 193 -0.75 15.78 2.99
N SER A 194 -1.96 15.80 3.56
CA SER A 194 -2.31 16.62 4.73
C SER A 194 -1.80 16.04 6.06
N LEU A 195 -1.39 14.76 6.08
CA LEU A 195 -0.93 14.11 7.30
C LEU A 195 0.45 14.67 7.73
N GLN A 196 0.53 15.09 8.98
CA GLN A 196 1.77 15.53 9.61
C GLN A 196 2.34 14.39 10.46
N LEU A 197 2.93 13.40 9.80
CA LEU A 197 3.50 12.21 10.44
C LEU A 197 4.91 12.54 10.94
N LYS A 198 5.02 13.07 12.15
CA LYS A 198 6.32 13.21 12.84
C LYS A 198 6.31 12.34 14.06
N THR A 199 7.24 11.38 14.11
CA THR A 199 7.54 10.64 15.33
C THR A 199 8.38 11.51 16.25
N LEU A 200 7.95 11.69 17.48
CA LEU A 200 8.61 12.49 18.51
C LEU A 200 9.87 11.80 19.03
#